data_742ce97288cce9198fb7e0ce1cd48030
#
_entry.id   742ce97288cce9198fb7e0ce1cd48030
#
_cell.length_a   1.000
_cell.length_b   1.000
_cell.length_c   1.000
_cell.angle_alpha   90.00
_cell.angle_beta   90.00
_cell.angle_gamma   90.00
#
_symmetry.space_group_name_H-M   'P 1'
#
loop_
_entity.id
_entity.type
_entity.pdbx_description
1 polymer ?
#
loop_
_entity_poly.entity_id
_entity_poly.type
_entity_poly.pdbx_seq_one_letter_code
_entity_poly.pdbx_strand_id
1 'polypeptide(L)'
;MTVHENVALVKEIAPNSLSATKMIEEVGLSDHLKNFPSELSGGEQQRVSIARALAKNPKILLCDEPTGALDSETGVMVLKLLLKMARDYGKTIVIVTHNQNIAKMADVVVRVKNGKIISQEEQKIDMVEALKGAE
;
A
#
# COMPACT_ATOMS: atom_id res chain seq x y z
N MET A 1 -14.50 -1.86 17.19
CA MET A 1 -13.62 -0.69 16.96
C MET A 1 -13.98 -0.01 15.65
N THR A 2 -14.07 1.31 15.66
CA THR A 2 -14.25 2.10 14.44
C THR A 2 -13.00 2.04 13.56
N VAL A 3 -13.09 2.54 12.33
CA VAL A 3 -11.94 2.68 11.44
C VAL A 3 -10.83 3.48 12.11
N HIS A 4 -11.17 4.64 12.68
CA HIS A 4 -10.18 5.47 13.37
C HIS A 4 -9.52 4.73 14.54
N GLU A 5 -10.29 4.05 15.38
CA GLU A 5 -9.75 3.29 16.51
C GLU A 5 -8.83 2.16 16.08
N ASN A 6 -9.17 1.47 14.99
CA ASN A 6 -8.32 0.42 14.41
C ASN A 6 -6.93 0.94 14.04
N VAL A 7 -6.86 2.11 13.41
CA VAL A 7 -5.58 2.70 13.00
C VAL A 7 -4.87 3.34 14.19
N ALA A 8 -5.61 4.00 15.08
CA ALA A 8 -5.05 4.66 16.26
C ALA A 8 -4.46 3.70 17.29
N LEU A 9 -4.91 2.45 17.31
CA LEU A 9 -4.39 1.40 18.20
C LEU A 9 -2.86 1.24 18.07
N VAL A 10 -2.33 1.53 16.90
CA VAL A 10 -0.89 1.45 16.62
C VAL A 10 -0.05 2.33 17.54
N LYS A 11 -0.59 3.44 18.04
CA LYS A 11 0.14 4.33 18.99
C LYS A 11 0.58 3.62 20.25
N GLU A 12 -0.16 2.61 20.68
CA GLU A 12 0.15 1.86 21.90
C GLU A 12 1.33 0.91 21.74
N ILE A 13 1.63 0.51 20.49
CA ILE A 13 2.65 -0.49 20.19
C ILE A 13 3.83 0.04 19.36
N ALA A 14 3.73 1.25 18.84
CA ALA A 14 4.76 1.85 18.00
C ALA A 14 5.01 3.31 18.44
N PRO A 15 6.13 3.59 19.13
CA PRO A 15 6.37 4.92 19.72
C PRO A 15 6.50 6.04 18.72
N ASN A 16 6.91 5.76 17.49
CA ASN A 16 7.07 6.75 16.42
C ASN A 16 5.93 6.67 15.38
N SER A 17 4.74 6.27 15.82
CA SER A 17 3.59 6.13 14.93
C SER A 17 3.18 7.45 14.27
N LEU A 18 2.67 7.36 13.04
CA LEU A 18 2.10 8.48 12.31
C LEU A 18 0.65 8.72 12.75
N SER A 19 0.12 9.92 12.44
CA SER A 19 -1.25 10.25 12.74
C SER A 19 -2.24 9.29 12.07
N ALA A 20 -3.11 8.67 12.86
CA ALA A 20 -4.16 7.78 12.35
C ALA A 20 -5.09 8.51 11.37
N THR A 21 -5.52 9.71 11.72
CA THR A 21 -6.41 10.51 10.87
C THR A 21 -5.75 10.80 9.52
N LYS A 22 -4.48 11.19 9.52
CA LYS A 22 -3.74 11.47 8.30
C LYS A 22 -3.60 10.24 7.42
N MET A 23 -3.32 9.08 8.00
CA MET A 23 -3.19 7.83 7.24
C MET A 23 -4.53 7.40 6.65
N ILE A 24 -5.62 7.59 7.37
CA ILE A 24 -6.96 7.32 6.86
C ILE A 24 -7.31 8.26 5.69
N GLU A 25 -6.93 9.53 5.78
CA GLU A 25 -7.08 10.48 4.67
C GLU A 25 -6.28 10.04 3.44
N GLU A 26 -5.04 9.61 3.64
CA GLU A 26 -4.17 9.16 2.53
C GLU A 26 -4.74 7.96 1.79
N VAL A 27 -5.46 7.07 2.47
CA VAL A 27 -6.11 5.93 1.81
C VAL A 27 -7.53 6.24 1.32
N GLY A 28 -7.97 7.51 1.42
CA GLY A 28 -9.26 7.95 0.88
C GLY A 28 -10.47 7.55 1.72
N LEU A 29 -10.32 7.40 3.02
CA LEU A 29 -11.39 6.98 3.93
C LEU A 29 -11.79 8.04 4.96
N SER A 30 -11.56 9.33 4.67
CA SER A 30 -11.87 10.45 5.58
C SER A 30 -13.32 10.45 6.04
N ASP A 31 -14.25 10.06 5.17
CA ASP A 31 -15.69 10.04 5.47
C ASP A 31 -16.11 8.82 6.29
N HIS A 32 -15.20 7.91 6.58
CA HIS A 32 -15.49 6.63 7.25
C HIS A 32 -14.83 6.50 8.62
N LEU A 33 -14.33 7.58 9.21
CA LEU A 33 -13.60 7.57 10.47
C LEU A 33 -14.37 6.89 11.61
N LYS A 34 -15.67 7.12 11.68
CA LYS A 34 -16.55 6.60 12.74
C LYS A 34 -17.24 5.29 12.37
N ASN A 35 -17.05 4.80 11.14
CA ASN A 35 -17.64 3.54 10.70
C ASN A 35 -16.92 2.35 11.34
N PHE A 36 -17.65 1.24 11.45
CA PHE A 36 -17.07 -0.05 11.83
C PHE A 36 -16.63 -0.78 10.56
N PRO A 37 -15.59 -1.64 10.65
CA PRO A 37 -15.12 -2.39 9.48
C PRO A 37 -16.22 -3.20 8.78
N SER A 38 -17.19 -3.72 9.53
CA SER A 38 -18.33 -4.46 8.97
C SER A 38 -19.22 -3.63 8.04
N GLU A 39 -19.15 -2.30 8.15
CA GLU A 39 -19.92 -1.37 7.32
C GLU A 39 -19.19 -0.99 6.02
N LEU A 40 -17.96 -1.47 5.85
CA LEU A 40 -17.11 -1.13 4.71
C LEU A 40 -17.13 -2.22 3.63
N SER A 41 -16.91 -1.82 2.38
CA SER A 41 -16.64 -2.76 1.28
C SER A 41 -15.32 -3.51 1.52
N GLY A 42 -15.09 -4.61 0.79
CA GLY A 42 -13.84 -5.35 0.87
C GLY A 42 -12.62 -4.49 0.53
N GLY A 43 -12.73 -3.66 -0.51
CA GLY A 43 -11.66 -2.73 -0.90
C GLY A 43 -11.39 -1.67 0.15
N GLU A 44 -12.43 -1.14 0.78
CA GLU A 44 -12.29 -0.19 1.88
C GLU A 44 -11.64 -0.82 3.09
N GLN A 45 -12.02 -2.06 3.44
CA GLN A 45 -11.37 -2.81 4.53
C GLN A 45 -9.88 -3.03 4.26
N GLN A 46 -9.51 -3.33 3.01
CA GLN A 46 -8.10 -3.47 2.63
C GLN A 46 -7.35 -2.16 2.80
N ARG A 47 -7.95 -1.04 2.44
CA ARG A 47 -7.35 0.28 2.64
C ARG A 47 -7.16 0.60 4.12
N VAL A 48 -8.06 0.18 4.99
CA VAL A 48 -7.87 0.31 6.44
C VAL A 48 -6.64 -0.47 6.89
N SER A 49 -6.46 -1.68 6.40
CA SER A 49 -5.28 -2.50 6.72
C SER A 49 -3.98 -1.82 6.27
N ILE A 50 -3.98 -1.20 5.11
CA ILE A 50 -2.83 -0.43 4.61
C ILE A 50 -2.57 0.78 5.51
N ALA A 51 -3.61 1.53 5.89
CA ALA A 51 -3.48 2.66 6.79
C ALA A 51 -2.89 2.25 8.14
N ARG A 52 -3.31 1.12 8.70
CA ARG A 52 -2.76 0.57 9.95
C ARG A 52 -1.27 0.26 9.80
N ALA A 53 -0.89 -0.39 8.72
CA ALA A 53 0.51 -0.72 8.46
C ALA A 53 1.36 0.55 8.34
N LEU A 54 0.88 1.55 7.61
CA LEU A 54 1.59 2.82 7.41
C LEU A 54 1.67 3.64 8.70
N ALA A 55 0.64 3.57 9.55
CA ALA A 55 0.61 4.30 10.81
C ALA A 55 1.71 3.86 11.78
N LYS A 56 2.18 2.63 11.67
CA LYS A 56 3.34 2.13 12.43
C LYS A 56 4.64 2.85 12.10
N ASN A 57 4.64 3.61 11.01
CA ASN A 57 5.83 4.29 10.49
C ASN A 57 6.98 3.33 10.21
N PRO A 58 6.74 2.24 9.46
CA PRO A 58 7.78 1.24 9.20
C PRO A 58 8.83 1.78 8.24
N LYS A 59 10.04 1.25 8.33
CA LYS A 59 11.09 1.51 7.34
C LYS A 59 10.87 0.66 6.09
N ILE A 60 10.35 -0.54 6.27
CA ILE A 60 10.07 -1.51 5.20
C ILE A 60 8.60 -1.92 5.29
N LEU A 61 7.90 -1.83 4.18
CA LEU A 61 6.52 -2.29 4.06
C LEU A 61 6.48 -3.46 3.09
N LEU A 62 5.92 -4.58 3.54
CA LEU A 62 5.74 -5.77 2.70
C LEU A 62 4.28 -5.84 2.23
N CYS A 63 4.08 -5.91 0.93
CA CYS A 63 2.75 -5.99 0.32
C CYS A 63 2.66 -7.25 -0.53
N ASP A 64 1.70 -8.11 -0.23
CA ASP A 64 1.43 -9.31 -1.00
C ASP A 64 0.18 -9.08 -1.84
N GLU A 65 0.36 -8.98 -3.16
CA GLU A 65 -0.72 -8.69 -4.14
C GLU A 65 -1.62 -7.54 -3.68
N PRO A 66 -1.09 -6.32 -3.45
CA PRO A 66 -1.83 -5.25 -2.77
C PRO A 66 -3.08 -4.76 -3.52
N THR A 67 -3.20 -5.06 -4.81
CA THR A 67 -4.34 -4.65 -5.63
C THR A 67 -5.21 -5.82 -6.10
N GLY A 68 -4.90 -7.04 -5.69
CA GLY A 68 -5.53 -8.26 -6.23
C GLY A 68 -7.04 -8.34 -6.03
N ALA A 69 -7.57 -7.79 -4.94
CA ALA A 69 -9.00 -7.81 -4.62
C ALA A 69 -9.69 -6.47 -4.87
N LEU A 70 -8.99 -5.50 -5.47
CA LEU A 70 -9.49 -4.14 -5.69
C LEU A 70 -9.94 -3.94 -7.13
N ASP A 71 -10.90 -3.04 -7.33
CA ASP A 71 -11.22 -2.56 -8.67
C ASP A 71 -10.07 -1.70 -9.22
N SER A 72 -10.10 -1.39 -10.52
CA SER A 72 -9.01 -0.68 -11.19
C SER A 72 -8.72 0.68 -10.59
N GLU A 73 -9.76 1.45 -10.28
CA GLU A 73 -9.63 2.80 -9.74
C GLU A 73 -9.02 2.78 -8.34
N THR A 74 -9.53 1.91 -7.47
CA THR A 74 -9.02 1.75 -6.11
C THR A 74 -7.61 1.18 -6.13
N GLY A 75 -7.34 0.24 -7.02
CA GLY A 75 -5.99 -0.32 -7.21
C GLY A 75 -4.96 0.75 -7.56
N VAL A 76 -5.29 1.64 -8.49
CA VAL A 76 -4.40 2.76 -8.87
C VAL A 76 -4.18 3.69 -7.68
N MET A 77 -5.22 3.99 -6.91
CA MET A 77 -5.11 4.81 -5.71
C MET A 77 -4.12 4.21 -4.70
N VAL A 78 -4.22 2.92 -4.45
CA VAL A 78 -3.31 2.22 -3.52
C VAL A 78 -1.88 2.25 -4.03
N LEU A 79 -1.66 2.01 -5.32
CA LEU A 79 -0.32 2.06 -5.92
C LEU A 79 0.29 3.45 -5.83
N LYS A 80 -0.48 4.49 -6.09
CA LYS A 80 -0.03 5.89 -5.94
C LYS A 80 0.38 6.18 -4.50
N LEU A 81 -0.39 5.68 -3.53
CA LEU A 81 -0.07 5.83 -2.12
C LEU A 81 1.25 5.15 -1.77
N LEU A 82 1.46 3.92 -2.23
CA LEU A 82 2.71 3.20 -1.98
C LEU A 82 3.91 3.91 -2.59
N LEU A 83 3.75 4.45 -3.80
CA LEU A 83 4.79 5.25 -4.45
C LEU A 83 5.11 6.51 -3.66
N LYS A 84 4.08 7.20 -3.18
CA LYS A 84 4.25 8.38 -2.34
C LYS A 84 5.04 8.05 -1.07
N MET A 85 4.73 6.93 -0.42
CA MET A 85 5.44 6.49 0.77
C MET A 85 6.92 6.22 0.46
N ALA A 86 7.21 5.61 -0.68
CA ALA A 86 8.58 5.34 -1.08
C ALA A 86 9.34 6.63 -1.42
N ARG A 87 8.74 7.54 -2.18
CA ARG A 87 9.41 8.73 -2.69
C ARG A 87 9.48 9.86 -1.66
N ASP A 88 8.34 10.19 -1.03
CA ASP A 88 8.25 11.36 -0.15
C ASP A 88 8.65 11.07 1.29
N TYR A 89 8.43 9.84 1.75
CA TYR A 89 8.71 9.44 3.12
C TYR A 89 9.94 8.53 3.26
N GLY A 90 10.62 8.23 2.17
CA GLY A 90 11.84 7.43 2.19
C GLY A 90 11.65 5.99 2.63
N LYS A 91 10.45 5.43 2.46
CA LYS A 91 10.16 4.05 2.82
C LYS A 91 10.63 3.08 1.75
N THR A 92 11.01 1.88 2.17
CA THR A 92 11.27 0.77 1.27
C THR A 92 10.01 -0.07 1.15
N ILE A 93 9.48 -0.19 -0.05
CA ILE A 93 8.26 -0.96 -0.32
C ILE A 93 8.65 -2.21 -1.10
N VAL A 94 8.30 -3.37 -0.57
CA VAL A 94 8.49 -4.65 -1.25
C VAL A 94 7.12 -5.19 -1.63
N ILE A 95 6.91 -5.40 -2.92
CA ILE A 95 5.63 -5.90 -3.44
C ILE A 95 5.84 -7.27 -4.06
N VAL A 96 5.07 -8.25 -3.59
CA VAL A 96 4.98 -9.57 -4.23
C VAL A 96 3.78 -9.54 -5.15
N THR A 97 4.00 -9.78 -6.45
CA THR A 97 2.92 -9.71 -7.43
C THR A 97 3.19 -10.55 -8.66
N HIS A 98 2.12 -11.01 -9.31
CA HIS A 98 2.14 -11.61 -10.63
C HIS A 98 1.82 -10.58 -11.73
N ASN A 99 1.48 -9.36 -11.36
CA ASN A 99 1.09 -8.31 -12.31
C ASN A 99 2.32 -7.61 -12.87
N GLN A 100 2.58 -7.80 -14.16
CA GLN A 100 3.73 -7.21 -14.84
C GLN A 100 3.64 -5.67 -14.92
N ASN A 101 2.44 -5.12 -14.94
CA ASN A 101 2.25 -3.67 -14.94
C ASN A 101 2.69 -3.04 -13.61
N ILE A 102 2.45 -3.74 -12.50
CA ILE A 102 2.95 -3.30 -11.19
C ILE A 102 4.47 -3.38 -11.16
N ALA A 103 5.06 -4.43 -11.74
CA ALA A 103 6.51 -4.57 -11.81
C ALA A 103 7.18 -3.39 -12.52
N LYS A 104 6.52 -2.78 -13.51
CA LYS A 104 7.05 -1.60 -14.22
C LYS A 104 7.22 -0.37 -13.33
N MET A 105 6.55 -0.32 -12.19
CA MET A 105 6.62 0.78 -11.23
C MET A 105 7.80 0.66 -10.26
N ALA A 106 8.42 -0.50 -10.16
CA ALA A 106 9.46 -0.76 -9.19
C ALA A 106 10.82 -0.18 -9.63
N ASP A 107 11.62 0.26 -8.66
CA ASP A 107 13.01 0.64 -8.91
C ASP A 107 13.85 -0.60 -9.24
N VAL A 108 13.54 -1.71 -8.58
CA VAL A 108 14.23 -2.99 -8.78
C VAL A 108 13.19 -4.09 -8.93
N VAL A 109 13.34 -4.91 -9.94
CA VAL A 109 12.48 -6.08 -10.16
C VAL A 109 13.29 -7.34 -9.92
N VAL A 110 12.83 -8.16 -8.98
CA VAL A 110 13.43 -9.46 -8.68
C VAL A 110 12.47 -10.54 -9.17
N ARG A 111 12.92 -11.39 -10.07
CA ARG A 111 12.13 -12.50 -10.57
C ARG A 111 12.54 -13.78 -9.85
N VAL A 112 11.53 -14.50 -9.37
CA VAL A 112 11.72 -15.74 -8.62
C VAL A 112 11.03 -16.88 -9.35
N LYS A 113 11.72 -18.01 -9.46
CA LYS A 113 11.17 -19.24 -10.05
C LYS A 113 11.68 -20.43 -9.25
N ASN A 114 10.74 -21.34 -8.86
CA ASN A 114 11.07 -22.53 -8.10
C ASN A 114 11.89 -22.25 -6.83
N GLY A 115 11.55 -21.15 -6.13
CA GLY A 115 12.23 -20.77 -4.90
C GLY A 115 13.61 -20.12 -5.09
N LYS A 116 14.00 -19.84 -6.32
CA LYS A 116 15.30 -19.25 -6.64
C LYS A 116 15.15 -17.94 -7.40
N ILE A 117 16.04 -17.00 -7.10
CA ILE A 117 16.13 -15.73 -7.83
C ILE A 117 16.77 -16.02 -9.21
N ILE A 118 16.03 -15.71 -10.27
CA ILE A 118 16.50 -15.90 -11.64
C ILE A 118 16.99 -14.64 -12.31
N SER A 119 16.56 -13.46 -11.82
CA SER A 119 17.06 -12.17 -12.31
C SER A 119 16.82 -11.08 -11.29
N GLN A 120 17.63 -10.04 -11.35
CA GLN A 120 17.47 -8.81 -10.58
C GLN A 120 17.82 -7.66 -11.50
N GLU A 121 16.88 -6.76 -11.74
CA GLU A 121 17.03 -5.67 -12.68
C GLU A 121 16.67 -4.34 -12.05
N GLU A 122 17.57 -3.37 -12.16
CA GLU A 122 17.25 -1.98 -11.85
C GLU A 122 16.63 -1.36 -13.08
N GLN A 123 15.62 -0.53 -12.89
CA GLN A 123 14.91 0.08 -14.00
C GLN A 123 14.63 1.56 -13.78
N LYS A 124 14.51 2.28 -14.90
CA LYS A 124 14.06 3.65 -14.91
C LYS A 124 12.54 3.65 -15.04
N ILE A 125 11.86 4.33 -14.11
CA ILE A 125 10.41 4.26 -14.01
C ILE A 125 9.74 5.35 -14.83
N ASP A 126 8.80 4.96 -15.70
CA ASP A 126 7.79 5.85 -16.23
C ASP A 126 6.48 5.62 -15.45
N MET A 127 6.25 6.49 -14.47
CA MET A 127 5.13 6.37 -13.54
C MET A 127 3.78 6.51 -14.23
N VAL A 128 3.68 7.38 -15.23
CA VAL A 128 2.43 7.64 -15.94
C VAL A 128 2.02 6.40 -16.74
N GLU A 129 2.95 5.84 -17.50
CA GLU A 129 2.69 4.66 -18.31
C GLU A 129 2.40 3.44 -17.44
N ALA A 130 3.18 3.24 -16.36
CA ALA A 130 2.98 2.13 -15.44
C ALA A 130 1.61 2.17 -14.78
N LEU A 131 1.15 3.34 -14.33
CA LEU A 131 -0.16 3.49 -13.72
C LEU A 131 -1.30 3.26 -14.72
N LYS A 132 -1.15 3.68 -15.97
CA LYS A 132 -2.11 3.37 -17.03
C LYS A 132 -2.22 1.88 -17.27
N GLY A 133 -1.10 1.18 -17.29
CA GLY A 133 -1.09 -0.27 -17.46
C GLY A 133 -1.68 -1.03 -16.29
N ALA A 134 -1.75 -0.44 -15.10
CA ALA A 134 -2.35 -1.04 -13.91
C ALA A 134 -3.88 -0.92 -13.87
N GLU A 135 -4.45 -0.04 -14.68
CA GLU A 135 -5.91 0.13 -14.81
C GLU A 135 -6.59 -1.09 -15.55
#